data_894776f3040d3c6a13c26ddb97c70d08
#
_entry.id   894776f3040d3c6a13c26ddb97c70d08
#
_cell.length_a   1.000
_cell.length_b   1.000
_cell.length_c   1.000
_cell.angle_alpha   90.00
_cell.angle_beta   90.00
_cell.angle_gamma   90.00
#
_symmetry.space_group_name_H-M   'P 1'
#
loop_
_entity.id
_entity.type
_entity.pdbx_description
1 polymer ?
#
loop_
_entity_poly.entity_id
_entity_poly.type
_entity_poly.pdbx_seq_one_letter_code
_entity_poly.pdbx_strand_id
1 'polypeptide(L)'
;MYSIHYITGQIRSIDVKISQCHTAKAALQSVKNTCQGRITSLNSSYNKIAGNPDLSAVKKDDVFEGEMADSLAEKVSSFQADMNSVKTKAETIITALDSQITAIDNRITGLNSERANWNIHLANVQNQP
;
A
#
# COMPACT_ATOMS: atom_id res chain seq x y z
N MET A 1 -6.52 -38.88 21.21
CA MET A 1 -7.53 -38.45 20.21
C MET A 1 -8.22 -37.18 20.69
N TYR A 2 -8.43 -36.23 19.78
CA TYR A 2 -9.12 -34.99 20.12
C TYR A 2 -10.65 -35.19 20.17
N SER A 3 -11.32 -34.52 21.10
CA SER A 3 -12.78 -34.52 21.16
C SER A 3 -13.37 -33.65 20.03
N ILE A 4 -14.59 -33.92 19.60
CA ILE A 4 -15.30 -33.09 18.61
C ILE A 4 -15.38 -31.66 19.07
N HIS A 5 -15.65 -31.42 20.35
CA HIS A 5 -15.72 -30.08 20.93
C HIS A 5 -14.39 -29.33 20.81
N TYR A 6 -13.27 -30.00 21.08
CA TYR A 6 -11.93 -29.39 20.93
C TYR A 6 -11.64 -29.06 19.46
N ILE A 7 -11.90 -30.00 18.55
CA ILE A 7 -11.65 -29.81 17.10
C ILE A 7 -12.48 -28.63 16.55
N THR A 8 -13.77 -28.59 16.87
CA THR A 8 -14.63 -27.47 16.42
C THR A 8 -14.22 -26.15 17.01
N GLY A 9 -13.70 -26.14 18.23
CA GLY A 9 -13.10 -24.96 18.85
C GLY A 9 -11.86 -24.47 18.10
N GLN A 10 -11.00 -25.38 17.66
CA GLN A 10 -9.82 -25.05 16.86
C GLN A 10 -10.22 -24.46 15.50
N ILE A 11 -11.17 -25.09 14.81
CA ILE A 11 -11.68 -24.60 13.51
C ILE A 11 -12.25 -23.19 13.66
N ARG A 12 -13.06 -22.94 14.68
CA ARG A 12 -13.66 -21.64 14.95
C ARG A 12 -12.59 -20.58 15.23
N SER A 13 -11.57 -20.92 16.02
CA SER A 13 -10.44 -20.03 16.29
C SER A 13 -9.69 -19.66 15.01
N ILE A 14 -9.47 -20.63 14.12
CA ILE A 14 -8.82 -20.41 12.84
C ILE A 14 -9.68 -19.51 11.95
N ASP A 15 -11.00 -19.72 11.88
CA ASP A 15 -11.92 -18.88 11.12
C ASP A 15 -11.88 -17.41 11.58
N VAL A 16 -11.80 -17.17 12.89
CA VAL A 16 -11.64 -15.82 13.44
C VAL A 16 -10.31 -15.19 12.98
N LYS A 17 -9.21 -15.94 13.02
CA LYS A 17 -7.91 -15.46 12.58
C LYS A 17 -7.89 -15.14 11.08
N ILE A 18 -8.52 -15.98 10.26
CA ILE A 18 -8.66 -15.73 8.81
C ILE A 18 -9.45 -14.44 8.57
N SER A 19 -10.56 -14.25 9.28
CA SER A 19 -11.37 -13.04 9.19
C SER A 19 -10.57 -11.78 9.58
N GLN A 20 -9.79 -11.86 10.66
CA GLN A 20 -8.91 -10.77 11.09
C GLN A 20 -7.84 -10.46 10.03
N CYS A 21 -7.27 -11.48 9.39
CA CYS A 21 -6.31 -11.32 8.30
C CYS A 21 -6.94 -10.60 7.10
N HIS A 22 -8.15 -10.97 6.70
CA HIS A 22 -8.85 -10.30 5.61
C HIS A 22 -9.15 -8.84 5.93
N THR A 23 -9.56 -8.54 7.15
CA THR A 23 -9.81 -7.16 7.60
C THR A 23 -8.51 -6.33 7.55
N ALA A 24 -7.42 -6.87 8.06
CA ALA A 24 -6.11 -6.19 8.03
C ALA A 24 -5.62 -5.96 6.59
N LYS A 25 -5.77 -6.97 5.73
CA LYS A 25 -5.41 -6.87 4.31
C LYS A 25 -6.20 -5.76 3.62
N ALA A 26 -7.52 -5.70 3.82
CA ALA A 26 -8.38 -4.67 3.24
C ALA A 26 -7.96 -3.27 3.69
N ALA A 27 -7.62 -3.10 4.97
CA ALA A 27 -7.13 -1.83 5.50
C ALA A 27 -5.81 -1.40 4.85
N LEU A 28 -4.86 -2.32 4.69
CA LEU A 28 -3.58 -2.05 4.02
C LEU A 28 -3.75 -1.70 2.54
N GLN A 29 -4.63 -2.41 1.84
CA GLN A 29 -4.96 -2.11 0.44
C GLN A 29 -5.59 -0.73 0.28
N SER A 30 -6.46 -0.33 1.21
CA SER A 30 -7.07 1.00 1.23
C SER A 30 -6.02 2.09 1.40
N VAL A 31 -5.09 1.93 2.34
CA VAL A 31 -3.98 2.87 2.54
C VAL A 31 -3.09 2.94 1.31
N LYS A 32 -2.75 1.79 0.72
CA LYS A 32 -1.97 1.72 -0.52
C LYS A 32 -2.64 2.50 -1.65
N ASN A 33 -3.93 2.28 -1.88
CA ASN A 33 -4.70 2.97 -2.92
C ASN A 33 -4.72 4.49 -2.69
N THR A 34 -4.87 4.92 -1.44
CA THR A 34 -4.81 6.34 -1.06
C THR A 34 -3.44 6.94 -1.37
N CYS A 35 -2.35 6.25 -1.03
CA CYS A 35 -0.99 6.70 -1.34
C CYS A 35 -0.76 6.82 -2.85
N GLN A 36 -1.18 5.82 -3.62
CA GLN A 36 -1.07 5.83 -5.09
C GLN A 36 -1.85 6.98 -5.71
N GLY A 37 -3.08 7.24 -5.24
CA GLY A 37 -3.90 8.34 -5.68
C GLY A 37 -3.28 9.70 -5.40
N ARG A 38 -2.64 9.85 -4.25
CA ARG A 38 -1.93 11.09 -3.86
C ARG A 38 -0.69 11.32 -4.71
N ILE A 39 0.07 10.28 -5.03
CA ILE A 39 1.22 10.37 -5.95
C ILE A 39 0.75 10.85 -7.33
N THR A 40 -0.33 10.26 -7.85
CA THR A 40 -0.91 10.66 -9.14
C THR A 40 -1.35 12.12 -9.14
N SER A 41 -2.05 12.57 -8.08
CA SER A 41 -2.48 13.96 -7.93
C SER A 41 -1.30 14.92 -7.83
N LEU A 42 -0.26 14.52 -7.11
CA LEU A 42 0.96 15.29 -6.94
C LEU A 42 1.70 15.48 -8.27
N ASN A 43 1.87 14.38 -9.03
CA ASN A 43 2.47 14.43 -10.37
C ASN A 43 1.66 15.32 -11.33
N SER A 44 0.34 15.23 -11.29
CA SER A 44 -0.54 16.08 -12.11
C SER A 44 -0.37 17.55 -11.76
N SER A 45 -0.34 17.91 -10.48
CA SER A 45 -0.13 19.27 -10.00
C SER A 45 1.25 19.80 -10.41
N TYR A 46 2.29 18.99 -10.26
CA TYR A 46 3.64 19.34 -10.69
C TYR A 46 3.68 19.61 -12.21
N ASN A 47 3.10 18.73 -13.01
CA ASN A 47 3.10 18.86 -14.47
C ASN A 47 2.34 20.13 -14.92
N LYS A 48 1.27 20.51 -14.24
CA LYS A 48 0.55 21.75 -14.51
C LYS A 48 1.42 22.97 -14.23
N ILE A 49 2.19 22.97 -13.16
CA ILE A 49 3.10 24.06 -12.81
C ILE A 49 4.30 24.10 -13.76
N ALA A 50 4.99 22.99 -13.94
CA ALA A 50 6.18 22.87 -14.77
C ALA A 50 5.89 23.10 -16.26
N GLY A 51 4.71 22.69 -16.72
CA GLY A 51 4.24 22.86 -18.11
C GLY A 51 3.51 24.16 -18.39
N ASN A 52 3.38 25.05 -17.38
CA ASN A 52 2.67 26.31 -17.57
C ASN A 52 3.43 27.20 -18.55
N PRO A 53 2.80 27.64 -19.68
CA PRO A 53 3.46 28.50 -20.67
C PRO A 53 3.92 29.82 -20.08
N ASP A 54 3.17 30.40 -19.14
CA ASP A 54 3.52 31.67 -18.50
C ASP A 54 4.80 31.55 -17.67
N LEU A 55 4.99 30.42 -16.96
CA LEU A 55 6.21 30.16 -16.21
C LEU A 55 7.41 30.01 -17.13
N SER A 56 7.26 29.29 -18.25
CA SER A 56 8.32 29.16 -19.26
C SER A 56 8.66 30.49 -19.92
N ALA A 57 7.65 31.32 -20.19
CA ALA A 57 7.84 32.66 -20.76
C ALA A 57 8.61 33.54 -19.79
N VAL A 58 8.28 33.54 -18.50
CA VAL A 58 8.99 34.31 -17.46
C VAL A 58 10.46 33.92 -17.37
N LYS A 59 10.76 32.61 -17.43
CA LYS A 59 12.14 32.09 -17.39
C LYS A 59 12.98 32.50 -18.59
N LYS A 60 12.38 32.72 -19.74
CA LYS A 60 13.05 33.04 -21.01
C LYS A 60 13.01 34.53 -21.39
N ASP A 61 12.20 35.31 -20.69
CA ASP A 61 11.95 36.70 -21.04
C ASP A 61 13.06 37.62 -20.54
N ASP A 62 13.49 38.53 -21.39
CA ASP A 62 14.47 39.57 -21.06
C ASP A 62 13.97 40.55 -20.00
N VAL A 63 12.63 40.60 -19.73
CA VAL A 63 12.04 41.45 -18.69
C VAL A 63 12.46 41.00 -17.28
N PHE A 64 12.74 39.72 -17.07
CA PHE A 64 13.21 39.15 -15.80
C PHE A 64 14.67 38.73 -15.90
N GLU A 65 15.54 39.68 -16.31
CA GLU A 65 16.99 39.41 -16.39
C GLU A 65 17.65 39.31 -15.02
N GLY A 66 18.74 38.54 -14.95
CA GLY A 66 19.64 38.48 -13.82
C GLY A 66 19.12 37.68 -12.64
N GLU A 67 19.25 38.27 -11.43
CA GLU A 67 19.00 37.56 -10.17
C GLU A 67 17.57 37.04 -10.02
N MET A 68 16.55 37.75 -10.55
CA MET A 68 15.15 37.31 -10.44
C MET A 68 14.87 36.06 -11.28
N ALA A 69 15.37 36.00 -12.50
CA ALA A 69 15.22 34.84 -13.37
C ALA A 69 15.95 33.63 -12.79
N ASP A 70 17.15 33.81 -12.28
CA ASP A 70 17.96 32.79 -11.62
C ASP A 70 17.29 32.29 -10.35
N SER A 71 16.76 33.21 -9.53
CA SER A 71 16.04 32.87 -8.31
C SER A 71 14.77 32.04 -8.60
N LEU A 72 14.01 32.40 -9.64
CA LEU A 72 12.82 31.62 -10.06
C LEU A 72 13.24 30.23 -10.55
N ALA A 73 14.28 30.11 -11.35
CA ALA A 73 14.79 28.83 -11.84
C ALA A 73 15.25 27.93 -10.68
N GLU A 74 15.94 28.49 -9.69
CA GLU A 74 16.36 27.75 -8.48
C GLU A 74 15.17 27.25 -7.68
N LYS A 75 14.15 28.09 -7.48
CA LYS A 75 12.93 27.70 -6.75
C LYS A 75 12.16 26.61 -7.47
N VAL A 76 12.06 26.65 -8.77
CA VAL A 76 11.42 25.58 -9.57
C VAL A 76 12.20 24.30 -9.48
N SER A 77 13.54 24.36 -9.56
CA SER A 77 14.41 23.19 -9.38
C SER A 77 14.31 22.58 -7.98
N SER A 78 14.27 23.41 -6.94
CA SER A 78 14.10 22.97 -5.55
C SER A 78 12.73 22.32 -5.36
N PHE A 79 11.69 22.90 -5.92
CA PHE A 79 10.34 22.33 -5.89
C PHE A 79 10.29 20.94 -6.57
N GLN A 80 10.94 20.81 -7.73
CA GLN A 80 11.04 19.52 -8.42
C GLN A 80 11.79 18.48 -7.59
N ALA A 81 12.90 18.86 -6.95
CA ALA A 81 13.66 17.98 -6.08
C ALA A 81 12.82 17.52 -4.86
N ASP A 82 12.08 18.43 -4.25
CA ASP A 82 11.19 18.13 -3.13
C ASP A 82 10.06 17.19 -3.55
N MET A 83 9.47 17.41 -4.72
CA MET A 83 8.44 16.55 -5.30
C MET A 83 8.97 15.14 -5.54
N ASN A 84 10.16 15.01 -6.12
CA ASN A 84 10.79 13.71 -6.35
C ASN A 84 11.11 13.00 -5.04
N SER A 85 11.54 13.73 -4.02
CA SER A 85 11.78 13.18 -2.68
C SER A 85 10.51 12.63 -2.04
N VAL A 86 9.41 13.38 -2.08
CA VAL A 86 8.10 12.95 -1.57
C VAL A 86 7.61 11.72 -2.33
N LYS A 87 7.72 11.73 -3.65
CA LYS A 87 7.34 10.59 -4.49
C LYS A 87 8.12 9.32 -4.13
N THR A 88 9.45 9.44 -3.98
CA THR A 88 10.31 8.31 -3.61
C THR A 88 9.93 7.75 -2.24
N LYS A 89 9.67 8.61 -1.25
CA LYS A 89 9.22 8.19 0.08
C LYS A 89 7.87 7.48 0.03
N ALA A 90 6.93 8.00 -0.77
CA ALA A 90 5.62 7.38 -0.93
C ALA A 90 5.72 6.02 -1.63
N GLU A 91 6.57 5.87 -2.64
CA GLU A 91 6.82 4.59 -3.31
C GLU A 91 7.46 3.57 -2.36
N THR A 92 8.35 4.00 -1.47
CA THR A 92 8.92 3.16 -0.41
C THR A 92 7.84 2.65 0.55
N ILE A 93 6.90 3.51 0.95
CA ILE A 93 5.76 3.12 1.78
C ILE A 93 4.88 2.10 1.06
N ILE A 94 4.59 2.32 -0.22
CA ILE A 94 3.79 1.39 -1.03
C ILE A 94 4.46 0.02 -1.11
N THR A 95 5.77 -0.04 -1.32
CA THR A 95 6.53 -1.29 -1.34
C THR A 95 6.45 -2.01 0.00
N ALA A 96 6.56 -1.27 1.11
CA ALA A 96 6.40 -1.85 2.46
C ALA A 96 4.99 -2.39 2.68
N LEU A 97 3.96 -1.67 2.22
CA LEU A 97 2.57 -2.13 2.29
C LEU A 97 2.34 -3.40 1.47
N ASP A 98 2.89 -3.48 0.26
CA ASP A 98 2.82 -4.68 -0.59
C ASP A 98 3.48 -5.89 0.09
N SER A 99 4.60 -5.69 0.76
CA SER A 99 5.28 -6.75 1.53
C SER A 99 4.41 -7.24 2.68
N GLN A 100 3.73 -6.34 3.39
CA GLN A 100 2.81 -6.68 4.47
C GLN A 100 1.57 -7.42 3.95
N ILE A 101 1.01 -6.98 2.83
CA ILE A 101 -0.13 -7.65 2.17
C ILE A 101 0.26 -9.07 1.78
N THR A 102 1.44 -9.27 1.20
CA THR A 102 1.96 -10.60 0.85
C THR A 102 2.13 -11.49 2.09
N ALA A 103 2.66 -10.94 3.18
CA ALA A 103 2.80 -11.68 4.44
C ALA A 103 1.44 -12.13 4.99
N ILE A 104 0.43 -11.27 4.90
CA ILE A 104 -0.95 -11.60 5.32
C ILE A 104 -1.53 -12.68 4.41
N ASP A 105 -1.35 -12.60 3.09
CA ASP A 105 -1.81 -13.64 2.16
C ASP A 105 -1.17 -15.01 2.47
N ASN A 106 0.12 -15.03 2.78
CA ASN A 106 0.82 -16.24 3.20
C ASN A 106 0.27 -16.78 4.52
N ARG A 107 -0.06 -15.90 5.45
CA ARG A 107 -0.68 -16.30 6.73
C ARG A 107 -2.07 -16.90 6.51
N ILE A 108 -2.88 -16.32 5.64
CA ILE A 108 -4.20 -16.86 5.25
C ILE A 108 -4.05 -18.26 4.65
N THR A 109 -3.09 -18.43 3.74
CA THR A 109 -2.81 -19.75 3.13
C THR A 109 -2.43 -20.78 4.20
N GLY A 110 -1.56 -20.43 5.13
CA GLY A 110 -1.19 -21.31 6.25
C GLY A 110 -2.37 -21.66 7.15
N LEU A 111 -3.22 -20.70 7.47
CA LEU A 111 -4.42 -20.91 8.28
C LEU A 111 -5.45 -21.79 7.57
N ASN A 112 -5.61 -21.64 6.26
CA ASN A 112 -6.49 -22.50 5.46
C ASN A 112 -5.99 -23.95 5.46
N SER A 113 -4.68 -24.17 5.37
CA SER A 113 -4.06 -25.49 5.46
C SER A 113 -4.28 -26.12 6.85
N GLU A 114 -4.09 -25.34 7.89
CA GLU A 114 -4.33 -25.76 9.27
C GLU A 114 -5.80 -26.13 9.50
N ARG A 115 -6.71 -25.31 8.97
CA ARG A 115 -8.15 -25.58 9.00
C ARG A 115 -8.52 -26.87 8.30
N ALA A 116 -7.92 -27.11 7.12
CA ALA A 116 -8.12 -28.37 6.38
C ALA A 116 -7.68 -29.58 7.19
N ASN A 117 -6.55 -29.51 7.88
CA ASN A 117 -6.07 -30.58 8.76
C ASN A 117 -7.06 -30.86 9.91
N TRP A 118 -7.60 -29.82 10.53
CA TRP A 118 -8.61 -30.01 11.58
C TRP A 118 -9.91 -30.58 11.03
N ASN A 119 -10.31 -30.23 9.81
CA ASN A 119 -11.47 -30.85 9.16
C ASN A 119 -11.26 -32.35 8.91
N ILE A 120 -10.04 -32.77 8.57
CA ILE A 120 -9.69 -34.20 8.47
C ILE A 120 -9.83 -34.89 9.83
N HIS A 121 -9.34 -34.28 10.90
CA HIS A 121 -9.50 -34.82 12.25
C HIS A 121 -10.98 -34.94 12.63
N LEU A 122 -11.78 -33.93 12.30
CA LEU A 122 -13.21 -33.93 12.56
C LEU A 122 -13.90 -35.09 11.84
N ALA A 123 -13.63 -35.24 10.55
CA ALA A 123 -14.18 -36.35 9.76
C ALA A 123 -13.81 -37.73 10.32
N ASN A 124 -12.55 -37.89 10.74
CA ASN A 124 -12.07 -39.13 11.32
C ASN A 124 -12.79 -39.48 12.62
N VAL A 125 -13.03 -38.50 13.49
CA VAL A 125 -13.74 -38.70 14.75
C VAL A 125 -15.22 -39.00 14.52
N GLN A 126 -15.85 -38.29 13.57
CA GLN A 126 -17.28 -38.50 13.24
C GLN A 126 -17.55 -39.86 12.60
N ASN A 127 -16.56 -40.42 11.89
CA ASN A 127 -16.69 -41.73 11.23
C ASN A 127 -16.29 -42.93 12.11
N GLN A 128 -15.94 -42.70 13.37
CA GLN A 128 -15.64 -43.77 14.29
C GLN A 128 -16.94 -44.41 14.81
N PRO A 129 -16.99 -45.79 14.90
CA PRO A 129 -18.14 -46.50 15.44
C PRO A 129 -18.34 -46.25 16.94
#